data_47fbdac6375ff626231e0a83fe16eef2
#
_entry.id   47fbdac6375ff626231e0a83fe16eef2
#
_cell.length_a   1.000
_cell.length_b   1.000
_cell.length_c   1.000
_cell.angle_alpha   90.00
_cell.angle_beta   90.00
_cell.angle_gamma   90.00
#
_symmetry.space_group_name_H-M   'P 1'
#
loop_
_entity.id
_entity.type
_entity.pdbx_description
1 polymer ?
#
loop_
_entity_poly.entity_id
_entity_poly.type
_entity_poly.pdbx_seq_one_letter_code
_entity_poly.pdbx_strand_id
1 'polypeptide(L)' 'MKKTAEFAVSEEFQTKLDENPVLKKAFQALTPGRQRAYLLHFSQPKQVKTREARIEKCMEAILNGLGLND' A
#
# COMPACT_ATOMS: atom_id res chain seq x y z
N MET A 1 10.54 9.71 14.64
CA MET A 1 10.42 9.19 14.46
C MET A 1 10.03 8.42 14.31
N LYS A 2 9.75 8.12 14.15
CA LYS A 2 9.39 7.46 14.02
C LYS A 2 9.23 6.41 13.91
N LYS A 3 8.87 5.84 13.93
CA LYS A 3 8.77 4.85 13.89
C LYS A 3 8.85 3.84 13.50
N THR A 4 9.13 3.50 13.70
CA THR A 4 9.21 2.63 13.22
C THR A 4 8.72 1.59 12.88
N ALA A 5 8.25 1.46 12.60
CA ALA A 5 7.52 0.32 12.25
C ALA A 5 8.34 -0.63 11.46
N GLU A 6 8.07 -1.89 11.59
CA GLU A 6 8.79 -2.90 10.86
C GLU A 6 8.58 -2.76 9.37
N PHE A 7 7.53 -2.09 8.97
CA PHE A 7 7.19 -1.93 7.56
C PHE A 7 7.15 -0.47 7.25
N ALA A 8 8.10 -0.02 6.50
CA ALA A 8 8.09 1.35 6.02
C ALA A 8 7.11 1.45 4.85
N VAL A 9 6.22 2.40 4.93
CA VAL A 9 5.33 2.71 3.82
C VAL A 9 6.16 3.46 2.79
N SER A 10 6.13 3.03 1.54
CA SER A 10 6.87 3.73 0.49
C SER A 10 6.26 5.13 0.29
N GLU A 11 7.10 6.08 -0.07
CA GLU A 11 6.63 7.46 -0.26
C GLU A 11 5.54 7.53 -1.31
N GLU A 12 5.67 6.75 -2.37
CA GLU A 12 4.68 6.72 -3.44
C GLU A 12 3.32 6.29 -2.92
N PHE A 13 3.31 5.25 -2.09
CA PHE A 13 2.05 4.75 -1.54
C PHE A 13 1.49 5.72 -0.51
N GLN A 14 2.36 6.29 0.33
CA GLN A 14 1.91 7.28 1.31
C GLN A 14 1.25 8.47 0.61
N THR A 15 1.84 8.93 -0.49
CA THR A 15 1.25 10.01 -1.27
C THR A 15 -0.14 9.63 -1.79
N LYS A 16 -0.28 8.42 -2.30
CA LYS A 16 -1.58 7.95 -2.78
C LYS A 16 -2.62 7.91 -1.66
N LEU A 17 -2.22 7.46 -0.48
CA LEU A 17 -3.11 7.42 0.67
C LEU A 17 -3.53 8.82 1.09
N ASP A 18 -2.59 9.75 1.08
CA ASP A 18 -2.88 11.13 1.48
C ASP A 18 -3.81 11.83 0.47
N GLU A 19 -3.65 11.52 -0.81
CA GLU A 19 -4.47 12.10 -1.86
C GLU A 19 -5.86 11.47 -1.95
N ASN A 20 -5.99 10.25 -1.45
CA ASN A 20 -7.24 9.50 -1.60
C ASN A 20 -7.70 8.97 -0.24
N PRO A 21 -8.54 9.74 0.47
CA PRO A 21 -9.01 9.31 1.80
C PRO A 21 -9.81 8.00 1.75
N VAL A 22 -10.49 7.72 0.65
CA VAL A 22 -11.23 6.46 0.51
C VAL A 22 -10.26 5.28 0.47
N LEU A 23 -9.19 5.43 -0.29
CA LEU A 23 -8.16 4.40 -0.38
C LEU A 23 -7.50 4.19 0.97
N LYS A 24 -7.18 5.27 1.66
CA LYS A 24 -6.57 5.20 2.98
C LYS A 24 -7.45 4.41 3.95
N LYS A 25 -8.72 4.73 3.96
CA LYS A 25 -9.68 4.08 4.84
C LYS A 25 -9.79 2.59 4.51
N ALA A 26 -9.87 2.27 3.23
CA ALA A 26 -9.97 0.88 2.78
C ALA A 26 -8.72 0.10 3.16
N PHE A 27 -7.56 0.70 3.01
CA PHE A 27 -6.30 0.05 3.37
C PHE A 27 -6.24 -0.22 4.88
N GLN A 28 -6.64 0.75 5.68
CA GLN A 28 -6.63 0.60 7.13
C GLN A 28 -7.60 -0.47 7.61
N ALA A 29 -8.64 -0.73 6.83
CA ALA A 29 -9.62 -1.77 7.16
C ALA A 29 -9.10 -3.18 6.88
N LEU A 30 -8.01 -3.31 6.12
CA LEU A 30 -7.43 -4.61 5.83
C LEU A 30 -6.78 -5.21 7.09
N THR A 31 -6.68 -6.54 7.12
CA THR A 31 -5.97 -7.20 8.20
C THR A 31 -4.49 -6.83 8.18
N PRO A 32 -3.81 -6.88 9.33
CA PRO A 32 -2.37 -6.56 9.35
C PRO A 32 -1.54 -7.39 8.38
N GLY A 33 -1.90 -8.65 8.18
CA GLY A 33 -1.19 -9.49 7.23
C GLY A 33 -1.33 -9.02 5.80
N ARG A 34 -2.53 -8.59 5.43
CA ARG A 34 -2.76 -8.04 4.09
C ARG A 34 -2.06 -6.71 3.90
N GLN A 35 -2.10 -5.85 4.91
CA GLN A 35 -1.39 -4.58 4.86
C GLN A 35 0.10 -4.81 4.65
N ARG A 36 0.67 -5.76 5.39
CA ARG A 36 2.08 -6.10 5.28
C ARG A 36 2.44 -6.57 3.88
N ALA A 37 1.61 -7.44 3.32
CA ALA A 37 1.86 -7.97 1.98
C ALA A 37 1.91 -6.84 0.94
N TYR A 38 0.99 -5.90 1.02
CA TYR A 38 0.98 -4.77 0.10
C TYR A 38 2.21 -3.88 0.30
N LEU A 39 2.56 -3.58 1.55
CA LEU A 39 3.71 -2.73 1.81
C LEU A 39 5.00 -3.34 1.28
N LEU A 40 5.17 -4.63 1.45
CA LEU A 40 6.34 -5.31 0.92
C LEU A 40 6.34 -5.29 -0.61
N HIS A 41 5.18 -5.56 -1.21
CA HIS A 41 5.05 -5.58 -2.66
C HIS A 41 5.39 -4.23 -3.27
N PHE A 42 4.97 -3.15 -2.63
CA PHE A 42 5.20 -1.80 -3.15
C PHE A 42 6.63 -1.33 -2.91
N SER A 43 7.31 -1.84 -1.89
CA SER A 43 8.66 -1.39 -1.58
C SER A 43 9.76 -2.24 -2.23
N GLN A 44 9.43 -3.39 -2.78
CA GLN A 44 10.40 -4.25 -3.45
C GLN A 44 11.07 -3.61 -4.66
N PRO A 45 10.33 -2.97 -5.57
CA PRO A 45 10.99 -2.37 -6.73
C PRO A 45 11.86 -1.20 -6.33
N LYS A 46 12.98 -1.05 -7.01
CA LYS A 46 13.87 0.07 -6.77
C LYS A 46 13.43 1.32 -7.52
N GLN A 47 12.74 1.13 -8.63
CA GLN A 47 12.32 2.24 -9.47
C GLN A 47 10.96 2.75 -9.05
N VAL A 48 10.84 4.07 -8.96
CA VAL A 48 9.59 4.73 -8.57
C VAL A 48 8.47 4.38 -9.54
N LYS A 49 8.76 4.35 -10.82
CA LYS A 49 7.77 4.01 -11.84
C LYS A 49 7.13 2.65 -11.58
N THR A 50 7.95 1.66 -11.26
CA THR A 50 7.45 0.32 -10.99
C THR A 50 6.62 0.29 -9.72
N ARG A 51 7.05 1.02 -8.70
CA ARG A 51 6.28 1.12 -7.45
C ARG A 51 4.90 1.72 -7.71
N GLU A 52 4.86 2.81 -8.47
CA GLU A 52 3.59 3.46 -8.78
C GLU A 52 2.67 2.55 -9.58
N ALA A 53 3.23 1.82 -10.54
CA ALA A 53 2.44 0.89 -11.34
C ALA A 53 1.83 -0.22 -10.47
N ARG A 54 2.62 -0.75 -9.54
CA ARG A 54 2.12 -1.77 -8.63
C ARG A 54 1.01 -1.23 -7.73
N ILE A 55 1.20 0.00 -7.22
CA ILE A 55 0.19 0.64 -6.39
C ILE A 55 -1.12 0.78 -7.15
N GLU A 56 -1.05 1.30 -8.36
CA GLU A 56 -2.25 1.51 -9.17
C GLU A 56 -2.97 0.20 -9.46
N LYS A 57 -2.23 -0.85 -9.75
CA LYS A 57 -2.84 -2.15 -9.99
C LYS A 57 -3.55 -2.69 -8.76
N CYS A 58 -3.03 -2.40 -7.59
CA CYS A 58 -3.58 -2.91 -6.35
C CYS A 58 -4.63 -2.03 -5.72
N MET A 59 -4.77 -0.78 -6.18
CA MET A 59 -5.72 0.15 -5.58
C MET A 59 -7.14 -0.40 -5.59
N GLU A 60 -7.56 -0.96 -6.71
CA GLU A 60 -8.92 -1.52 -6.82
C GLU A 60 -9.11 -2.66 -5.84
N ALA A 61 -8.14 -3.55 -5.74
CA ALA A 61 -8.22 -4.67 -4.81
C ALA A 61 -8.31 -4.17 -3.37
N ILE A 62 -7.53 -3.16 -3.02
CA ILE A 62 -7.56 -2.57 -1.69
C ILE A 62 -8.95 -1.97 -1.41
N LEU A 63 -9.49 -1.25 -2.38
CA LEU A 63 -10.81 -0.63 -2.23
C LEU A 63 -11.90 -1.67 -2.06
N ASN A 64 -11.72 -2.86 -2.63
CA ASN A 64 -12.67 -3.95 -2.50
C ASN A 64 -12.41 -4.82 -1.26
N GLY A 65 -11.41 -4.47 -0.46
CA GLY A 65 -11.11 -5.22 0.75
C GLY A 65 -10.39 -6.54 0.51
N LEU A 66 -9.78 -6.69 -0.65
CA LEU A 66 -9.11 -7.93 -1.04
C LEU A 66 -7.62 -7.88 -0.66
N GLY A 67 -7.05 -9.05 -0.44
CA GLY A 67 -5.62 -9.16 -0.21
C GLY A 67 -4.85 -9.22 -1.52
N LEU A 68 -3.52 -9.23 -1.40
CA LEU A 68 -2.65 -9.22 -2.58
C LEU A 68 -2.85 -10.44 -3.47
N ASN A 69 -3.13 -11.57 -2.86
CA ASN A 69 -3.28 -12.84 -3.58
C ASN A 69 -4.74 -13.28 -3.76
N ASP A 70 -5.66 -12.41 -3.46
CA ASP A 70 -7.09 -12.77 -3.57
C ASP A 70 -7.64 -12.50 -4.95
#